data_f459b2dcd3083d1fdf009ba697b5c719
#
_entry.id   f459b2dcd3083d1fdf009ba697b5c719
#
_cell.length_a   1.000
_cell.length_b   1.000
_cell.length_c   1.000
_cell.angle_alpha   90.00
_cell.angle_beta   90.00
_cell.angle_gamma   90.00
#
_symmetry.space_group_name_H-M   'P 1'
#
loop_
_entity.id
_entity.type
_entity.pdbx_description
1 polymer ?
#
loop_
_entity_poly.entity_id
_entity_poly.type
_entity_poly.pdbx_seq_one_letter_code
_entity_poly.pdbx_strand_id
1 'polypeptide(L)'
;MKLATWNVNSLNVRLPRLIAWLAAHGPDVVCLQETKQEDVKFPMKEIEAAGYAAHVYGQKTYNGVAILVRGGLASADVVTGLPGFADEQKRVIAATVDGVRVVCAYVPNGQSVDSDKYQYKLRWCAAATAFLKDALAHHRDFAFA
;
A
#
# COMPACT_ATOMS: atom_id res chain seq x y z
N MET A 1 12.94 -0.39 -12.90
CA MET A 1 12.24 -0.85 -11.66
C MET A 1 11.10 -1.80 -12.03
N LYS A 2 11.01 -2.97 -11.39
CA LYS A 2 9.89 -3.91 -11.54
C LYS A 2 8.96 -3.73 -10.35
N LEU A 3 7.76 -3.21 -10.61
CA LEU A 3 6.74 -2.97 -9.59
C LEU A 3 5.58 -3.96 -9.77
N ALA A 4 5.06 -4.48 -8.67
CA ALA A 4 3.88 -5.34 -8.64
C ALA A 4 2.86 -4.82 -7.64
N THR A 5 1.59 -5.15 -7.86
CA THR A 5 0.50 -4.87 -6.93
C THR A 5 -0.35 -6.11 -6.75
N TRP A 6 -0.78 -6.38 -5.50
CA TRP A 6 -1.60 -7.55 -5.18
C TRP A 6 -2.52 -7.28 -3.99
N ASN A 7 -3.83 -7.32 -4.24
CA ASN A 7 -4.80 -7.41 -3.15
C ASN A 7 -4.76 -8.84 -2.59
N VAL A 8 -4.17 -9.00 -1.41
CA VAL A 8 -3.93 -10.32 -0.81
C VAL A 8 -5.14 -10.88 -0.05
N ASN A 9 -6.16 -10.06 0.19
CA ASN A 9 -7.34 -10.46 0.96
C ASN A 9 -6.97 -11.31 2.20
N SER A 10 -6.25 -10.71 3.13
CA SER A 10 -5.58 -11.30 4.30
C SER A 10 -4.18 -11.84 4.01
N LEU A 11 -3.18 -11.10 4.51
CA LEU A 11 -1.79 -11.47 4.38
C LEU A 11 -1.46 -12.78 5.10
N ASN A 12 -2.02 -13.02 6.29
CA ASN A 12 -1.81 -14.27 7.03
C ASN A 12 -2.10 -15.51 6.17
N VAL A 13 -3.19 -15.46 5.41
CA VAL A 13 -3.61 -16.59 4.57
C VAL A 13 -2.71 -16.73 3.33
N ARG A 14 -2.15 -15.62 2.84
CA ARG A 14 -1.39 -15.57 1.58
C ARG A 14 0.12 -15.55 1.76
N LEU A 15 0.61 -15.43 3.00
CA LEU A 15 2.04 -15.26 3.27
C LEU A 15 2.93 -16.34 2.61
N PRO A 16 2.63 -17.65 2.71
CA PRO A 16 3.47 -18.65 2.05
C PRO A 16 3.53 -18.49 0.53
N ARG A 17 2.41 -18.10 -0.08
CA ARG A 17 2.35 -17.85 -1.55
C ARG A 17 3.10 -16.58 -1.92
N LEU A 18 2.98 -15.52 -1.10
CA LEU A 18 3.72 -14.28 -1.30
C LEU A 18 5.22 -14.54 -1.26
N ILE A 19 5.73 -15.22 -0.24
CA ILE A 19 7.15 -15.55 -0.10
C ILE A 19 7.66 -16.35 -1.33
N ALA A 20 6.94 -17.40 -1.71
CA ALA A 20 7.30 -18.19 -2.89
C ALA A 20 7.31 -17.35 -4.17
N TRP A 21 6.34 -16.45 -4.32
CA TRP A 21 6.23 -15.58 -5.49
C TRP A 21 7.34 -14.52 -5.52
N LEU A 22 7.69 -13.92 -4.36
CA LEU A 22 8.83 -13.00 -4.23
C LEU A 22 10.13 -13.67 -4.67
N ALA A 23 10.38 -14.90 -4.20
CA ALA A 23 11.57 -15.68 -4.57
C ALA A 23 11.63 -15.99 -6.07
N ALA A 24 10.49 -16.33 -6.68
CA ALA A 24 10.41 -16.69 -8.09
C ALA A 24 10.56 -15.50 -9.05
N HIS A 25 10.04 -14.33 -8.67
CA HIS A 25 9.92 -13.19 -9.60
C HIS A 25 10.84 -12.02 -9.27
N GLY A 26 11.31 -11.86 -8.04
CA GLY A 26 12.23 -10.83 -7.58
C GLY A 26 11.81 -9.40 -7.99
N PRO A 27 10.56 -8.95 -7.69
CA PRO A 27 10.18 -7.57 -7.97
C PRO A 27 10.98 -6.60 -7.12
N ASP A 28 11.18 -5.38 -7.61
CA ASP A 28 11.86 -4.33 -6.84
C ASP A 28 10.93 -3.77 -5.76
N VAL A 29 9.65 -3.60 -6.10
CA VAL A 29 8.61 -3.08 -5.20
C VAL A 29 7.33 -3.89 -5.32
N VAL A 30 6.67 -4.17 -4.20
CA VAL A 30 5.33 -4.80 -4.18
C VAL A 30 4.38 -3.98 -3.31
N CYS A 31 3.29 -3.54 -3.91
CA CYS A 31 2.17 -2.92 -3.21
C CYS A 31 1.15 -3.99 -2.81
N LEU A 32 0.84 -4.08 -1.52
CA LEU A 32 -0.14 -5.02 -0.99
C LEU A 32 -1.37 -4.28 -0.47
N GLN A 33 -2.56 -4.76 -0.81
CA GLN A 33 -3.83 -4.27 -0.30
C GLN A 33 -4.55 -5.38 0.47
N GLU A 34 -5.40 -4.98 1.39
CA GLU A 34 -6.15 -5.87 2.30
C GLU A 34 -5.25 -6.80 3.11
N THR A 35 -4.21 -6.26 3.72
CA THR A 35 -3.33 -7.04 4.61
C THR A 35 -4.08 -7.57 5.84
N LYS A 36 -5.12 -6.84 6.30
CA LYS A 36 -6.01 -7.19 7.43
C LYS A 36 -5.26 -7.49 8.72
N GLN A 37 -4.11 -6.84 8.92
CA GLN A 37 -3.25 -7.00 10.09
C GLN A 37 -2.88 -5.65 10.68
N GLU A 38 -2.78 -5.61 12.00
CA GLU A 38 -2.16 -4.50 12.72
C GLU A 38 -0.64 -4.48 12.44
N ASP A 39 -0.04 -3.30 12.42
CA ASP A 39 1.38 -3.12 12.11
C ASP A 39 2.28 -3.99 13.01
N VAL A 40 1.95 -4.10 14.31
CA VAL A 40 2.70 -4.92 15.29
C VAL A 40 2.65 -6.43 15.01
N LYS A 41 1.70 -6.88 14.21
CA LYS A 41 1.50 -8.30 13.84
C LYS A 41 1.94 -8.59 12.42
N PHE A 42 2.43 -7.60 11.71
CA PHE A 42 2.93 -7.80 10.36
C PHE A 42 4.12 -8.77 10.36
N PRO A 43 4.20 -9.74 9.43
CA PRO A 43 5.23 -10.78 9.43
C PRO A 43 6.59 -10.24 8.93
N MET A 44 7.14 -9.24 9.66
CA MET A 44 8.40 -8.57 9.28
C MET A 44 9.54 -9.54 9.08
N LYS A 45 9.69 -10.51 10.01
CA LYS A 45 10.81 -11.48 9.96
C LYS A 45 10.78 -12.35 8.70
N GLU A 46 9.61 -12.79 8.30
CA GLU A 46 9.41 -13.60 7.10
C GLU A 46 9.67 -12.79 5.83
N ILE A 47 9.24 -11.52 5.81
CA ILE A 47 9.49 -10.59 4.71
C ILE A 47 10.98 -10.25 4.61
N GLU A 48 11.64 -9.96 5.73
CA GLU A 48 13.10 -9.72 5.79
C GLU A 48 13.89 -10.94 5.35
N ALA A 49 13.49 -12.14 5.80
CA ALA A 49 14.13 -13.40 5.37
C ALA A 49 13.95 -13.64 3.85
N ALA A 50 12.89 -13.13 3.25
CA ALA A 50 12.69 -13.16 1.79
C ALA A 50 13.48 -12.07 1.05
N GLY A 51 14.27 -11.24 1.75
CA GLY A 51 15.11 -10.20 1.16
C GLY A 51 14.41 -8.87 0.91
N TYR A 52 13.32 -8.58 1.64
CA TYR A 52 12.55 -7.34 1.51
C TYR A 52 12.44 -6.58 2.84
N ALA A 53 12.44 -5.25 2.76
CA ALA A 53 11.94 -4.39 3.82
C ALA A 53 10.46 -4.10 3.60
N ALA A 54 9.71 -3.71 4.64
CA ALA A 54 8.31 -3.37 4.51
C ALA A 54 7.96 -2.04 5.20
N HIS A 55 7.22 -1.19 4.49
CA HIS A 55 6.48 -0.07 5.07
C HIS A 55 5.02 -0.49 5.19
N VAL A 56 4.43 -0.34 6.38
CA VAL A 56 3.11 -0.89 6.69
C VAL A 56 2.18 0.17 7.25
N TYR A 57 0.91 0.05 6.93
CA TYR A 57 -0.17 0.85 7.51
C TYR A 57 -1.43 -0.01 7.56
N GLY A 58 -1.59 -0.72 8.67
CA GLY A 58 -2.58 -1.77 8.81
C GLY A 58 -3.47 -1.64 10.03
N GLN A 59 -4.60 -2.31 9.99
CA GLN A 59 -5.57 -2.41 11.08
C GLN A 59 -6.12 -3.83 11.16
N LYS A 60 -6.68 -4.17 12.31
CA LYS A 60 -7.25 -5.49 12.55
C LYS A 60 -8.46 -5.74 11.65
N THR A 61 -8.57 -6.94 11.09
CA THR A 61 -9.74 -7.50 10.40
C THR A 61 -10.02 -6.92 9.00
N TYR A 62 -9.85 -5.62 8.81
CA TYR A 62 -10.20 -4.92 7.56
C TYR A 62 -9.06 -4.08 7.04
N ASN A 63 -9.14 -3.70 5.75
CA ASN A 63 -8.21 -2.77 5.13
C ASN A 63 -6.72 -3.18 5.29
N GLY A 64 -5.85 -2.21 5.38
CA GLY A 64 -4.41 -2.40 5.53
C GLY A 64 -3.69 -2.44 4.20
N VAL A 65 -2.64 -1.66 4.10
CA VAL A 65 -1.76 -1.57 2.92
C VAL A 65 -0.31 -1.70 3.34
N ALA A 66 0.52 -2.19 2.43
CA ALA A 66 1.95 -2.26 2.65
C ALA A 66 2.73 -2.05 1.34
N ILE A 67 3.94 -1.51 1.45
CA ILE A 67 4.91 -1.47 0.36
C ILE A 67 6.11 -2.31 0.77
N LEU A 68 6.37 -3.38 0.04
CA LEU A 68 7.57 -4.17 0.18
C LEU A 68 8.63 -3.64 -0.77
N VAL A 69 9.85 -3.45 -0.28
CA VAL A 69 10.99 -2.93 -1.04
C VAL A 69 12.11 -3.94 -0.99
N ARG A 70 12.61 -4.36 -2.16
CA ARG A 70 13.71 -5.32 -2.25
C ARG A 70 14.97 -4.77 -1.59
N GLY A 71 15.69 -5.62 -0.86
CA GLY A 71 16.93 -5.27 -0.19
C GLY A 71 17.96 -4.64 -1.16
N GLY A 72 18.66 -3.63 -0.67
CA GLY A 72 19.61 -2.84 -1.44
C GLY A 72 19.03 -1.61 -2.15
N LEU A 73 17.69 -1.46 -2.24
CA LEU A 73 17.06 -0.24 -2.73
C LEU A 73 16.83 0.74 -1.58
N ALA A 74 17.11 2.02 -1.83
CA ALA A 74 16.81 3.08 -0.85
C ALA A 74 15.32 3.36 -0.81
N SER A 75 14.77 3.55 0.40
CA SER A 75 13.39 3.99 0.56
C SER A 75 13.28 5.08 1.63
N ALA A 76 12.48 6.11 1.37
CA ALA A 76 12.32 7.28 2.22
C ALA A 76 10.92 7.90 2.07
N ASP A 77 10.68 8.99 2.79
CA ASP A 77 9.50 9.85 2.67
C ASP A 77 8.17 9.08 2.78
N VAL A 78 8.09 8.21 3.79
CA VAL A 78 6.88 7.39 4.02
C VAL A 78 5.75 8.28 4.53
N VAL A 79 4.61 8.20 3.83
CA VAL A 79 3.37 8.91 4.19
C VAL A 79 2.26 7.87 4.35
N THR A 80 1.53 7.94 5.46
CA THR A 80 0.38 7.07 5.74
C THR A 80 -0.92 7.86 5.71
N GLY A 81 -1.96 7.29 5.10
CA GLY A 81 -3.24 7.95 4.89
C GLY A 81 -3.19 9.03 3.80
N LEU A 82 -4.28 9.77 3.69
CA LEU A 82 -4.39 10.91 2.76
C LEU A 82 -4.25 12.21 3.56
N PRO A 83 -3.26 13.06 3.27
CA PRO A 83 -3.09 14.34 3.98
C PRO A 83 -4.36 15.18 3.93
N GLY A 84 -4.76 15.73 5.09
CA GLY A 84 -5.95 16.55 5.21
C GLY A 84 -7.29 15.79 5.19
N PHE A 85 -7.28 14.47 5.08
CA PHE A 85 -8.46 13.63 5.14
C PHE A 85 -8.38 12.72 6.36
N ALA A 86 -9.12 13.07 7.42
CA ALA A 86 -9.21 12.26 8.63
C ALA A 86 -9.97 10.96 8.33
N ASP A 87 -9.27 9.83 8.37
CA ASP A 87 -9.83 8.53 8.03
C ASP A 87 -9.32 7.46 9.00
N GLU A 88 -10.24 6.74 9.62
CA GLU A 88 -9.91 5.59 10.46
C GLU A 88 -9.53 4.36 9.63
N GLN A 89 -9.92 4.34 8.34
CA GLN A 89 -9.65 3.24 7.44
C GLN A 89 -8.26 3.37 6.82
N LYS A 90 -7.41 2.43 7.11
CA LYS A 90 -6.02 2.43 6.65
C LYS A 90 -5.92 1.89 5.23
N ARG A 91 -5.99 2.80 4.25
CA ARG A 91 -6.15 2.49 2.83
C ARG A 91 -5.05 3.01 1.92
N VAL A 92 -4.19 3.91 2.41
CA VAL A 92 -3.13 4.52 1.58
C VAL A 92 -1.82 4.55 2.32
N ILE A 93 -0.76 4.13 1.66
CA ILE A 93 0.62 4.35 2.07
C ILE A 93 1.45 4.73 0.86
N ALA A 94 2.36 5.65 1.02
CA ALA A 94 3.28 6.06 -0.03
C ALA A 94 4.71 6.08 0.48
N ALA A 95 5.66 5.79 -0.39
CA ALA A 95 7.09 5.89 -0.13
C ALA A 95 7.83 6.29 -1.41
N THR A 96 8.99 6.92 -1.27
CA THR A 96 9.91 7.14 -2.40
C THR A 96 10.92 6.00 -2.39
N VAL A 97 10.95 5.20 -3.46
CA VAL A 97 11.85 4.05 -3.60
C VAL A 97 12.77 4.29 -4.79
N ASP A 98 14.06 4.41 -4.51
CA ASP A 98 15.11 4.63 -5.53
C ASP A 98 14.74 5.76 -6.51
N GLY A 99 14.20 6.87 -5.98
CA GLY A 99 13.78 8.05 -6.72
C GLY A 99 12.36 8.00 -7.30
N VAL A 100 11.70 6.84 -7.28
CA VAL A 100 10.31 6.68 -7.76
C VAL A 100 9.33 6.86 -6.60
N ARG A 101 8.36 7.76 -6.73
CA ARG A 101 7.27 7.90 -5.78
C ARG A 101 6.24 6.80 -6.00
N VAL A 102 6.12 5.89 -5.06
CA VAL A 102 5.17 4.77 -5.09
C VAL A 102 4.03 5.04 -4.12
N VAL A 103 2.80 5.00 -4.61
CA VAL A 103 1.57 5.12 -3.81
C VAL A 103 0.78 3.83 -3.91
N CYS A 104 0.68 3.12 -2.80
CA CYS A 104 -0.15 1.93 -2.67
C CYS A 104 -1.50 2.31 -2.07
N ALA A 105 -2.58 1.99 -2.77
CA ALA A 105 -3.93 2.36 -2.36
C ALA A 105 -4.92 1.20 -2.44
N TYR A 106 -5.76 1.09 -1.42
CA TYR A 106 -6.93 0.23 -1.39
C TYR A 106 -8.19 1.09 -1.56
N VAL A 107 -8.64 1.22 -2.79
CA VAL A 107 -9.78 2.07 -3.14
C VAL A 107 -11.07 1.56 -2.48
N PRO A 108 -11.85 2.42 -1.82
CA PRO A 108 -13.11 2.00 -1.20
C PRO A 108 -14.11 1.39 -2.18
N ASN A 109 -14.77 0.31 -1.75
CA ASN A 109 -15.95 -0.18 -2.46
C ASN A 109 -17.17 0.66 -2.06
N GLY A 110 -17.79 1.32 -3.02
CA GLY A 110 -18.96 2.18 -2.77
C GLY A 110 -20.26 1.42 -2.49
N GLN A 111 -20.29 0.10 -2.59
CA GLN A 111 -21.44 -0.79 -2.43
C GLN A 111 -22.59 -0.45 -3.42
N SER A 112 -23.42 0.54 -3.13
CA SER A 112 -24.47 1.04 -4.02
C SER A 112 -24.48 2.57 -4.04
N VAL A 113 -24.99 3.17 -5.10
CA VAL A 113 -24.97 4.63 -5.30
C VAL A 113 -25.71 5.41 -4.21
N ASP A 114 -26.68 4.79 -3.57
CA ASP A 114 -27.50 5.41 -2.51
C ASP A 114 -26.95 5.15 -1.09
N SER A 115 -25.80 4.48 -0.96
CA SER A 115 -25.24 4.11 0.33
C SER A 115 -24.31 5.18 0.91
N ASP A 116 -24.20 5.22 2.25
CA ASP A 116 -23.18 6.04 2.92
C ASP A 116 -21.76 5.67 2.52
N LYS A 117 -21.55 4.40 2.15
CA LYS A 117 -20.26 3.91 1.63
C LYS A 117 -19.91 4.52 0.28
N TYR A 118 -20.89 4.81 -0.55
CA TYR A 118 -20.67 5.51 -1.81
C TYR A 118 -20.30 6.98 -1.57
N GLN A 119 -20.97 7.65 -0.65
CA GLN A 119 -20.62 9.02 -0.27
C GLN A 119 -19.22 9.10 0.35
N TYR A 120 -18.86 8.13 1.19
CA TYR A 120 -17.50 7.99 1.71
C TYR A 120 -16.49 7.82 0.55
N LYS A 121 -16.75 6.91 -0.39
CA LYS A 121 -15.90 6.70 -1.57
C LYS A 121 -15.68 7.98 -2.37
N LEU A 122 -16.74 8.79 -2.60
CA LEU A 122 -16.60 10.03 -3.34
C LEU A 122 -15.69 11.04 -2.63
N ARG A 123 -15.86 11.20 -1.31
CA ARG A 123 -14.96 12.05 -0.50
C ARG A 123 -13.53 11.55 -0.50
N TRP A 124 -13.36 10.24 -0.34
CA TRP A 124 -12.04 9.61 -0.41
C TRP A 124 -11.37 9.82 -1.77
N CYS A 125 -12.10 9.64 -2.87
CA CYS A 125 -11.58 9.87 -4.22
C CYS A 125 -11.17 11.34 -4.44
N ALA A 126 -11.93 12.29 -3.91
CA ALA A 126 -11.56 13.72 -4.00
C ALA A 126 -10.25 14.00 -3.25
N ALA A 127 -10.10 13.47 -2.03
CA ALA A 127 -8.87 13.60 -1.24
C ALA A 127 -7.68 12.88 -1.92
N ALA A 128 -7.90 11.67 -2.44
CA ALA A 128 -6.87 10.94 -3.18
C ALA A 128 -6.44 11.71 -4.44
N THR A 129 -7.37 12.31 -5.17
CA THR A 129 -7.06 13.14 -6.35
C THR A 129 -6.19 14.34 -5.99
N ALA A 130 -6.48 15.02 -4.88
CA ALA A 130 -5.65 16.14 -4.41
C ALA A 130 -4.24 15.68 -4.05
N PHE A 131 -4.12 14.59 -3.31
CA PHE A 131 -2.83 13.99 -2.93
C PHE A 131 -2.02 13.56 -4.16
N LEU A 132 -2.63 12.90 -5.13
CA LEU A 132 -1.95 12.45 -6.35
C LEU A 132 -1.50 13.62 -7.23
N LYS A 133 -2.28 14.69 -7.34
CA LYS A 133 -1.88 15.90 -8.06
C LYS A 133 -0.66 16.57 -7.42
N ASP A 134 -0.64 16.65 -6.09
CA ASP A 134 0.50 17.18 -5.36
C ASP A 134 1.74 16.29 -5.56
N ALA A 135 1.60 14.98 -5.42
CA ALA A 135 2.69 14.04 -5.64
C ALA A 135 3.27 14.13 -7.06
N LEU A 136 2.42 14.22 -8.08
CA LEU A 136 2.84 14.39 -9.49
C LEU A 136 3.56 15.72 -9.75
N ALA A 137 3.23 16.78 -9.00
CA ALA A 137 3.90 18.08 -9.12
C ALA A 137 5.34 18.04 -8.54
N HIS A 138 5.61 17.16 -7.56
CA HIS A 138 6.88 17.09 -6.84
C HIS A 138 7.76 15.90 -7.21
N HIS A 139 7.23 14.89 -7.89
CA HIS A 139 7.96 13.69 -8.27
C HIS A 139 7.88 13.44 -9.78
N ARG A 140 9.05 13.38 -10.42
CA ARG A 140 9.14 13.11 -11.87
C ARG A 140 8.67 11.68 -12.20
N ASP A 141 9.13 10.72 -11.39
CA ASP A 141 8.84 9.30 -11.57
C ASP A 141 7.85 8.87 -10.49
N PHE A 142 6.71 8.35 -10.92
CA PHE A 142 5.55 8.11 -10.08
C PHE A 142 4.83 6.81 -10.46
N ALA A 143 4.41 6.04 -9.46
CA ALA A 143 3.57 4.85 -9.61
C ALA A 143 2.41 4.88 -8.62
N PHE A 144 1.19 4.64 -9.12
CA PHE A 144 -0.03 4.46 -8.32
C PHE A 144 -0.54 3.04 -8.52
N ALA A 145 -0.69 2.27 -7.41
CA ALA A 145 -0.99 0.84 -7.41
C ALA A 145 -2.03 0.43 -6.36
#